data_f0eabf3bd038cfe2beef698547ea11a5
#
_entry.id   f0eabf3bd038cfe2beef698547ea11a5
#
_cell.length_a   1.000
_cell.length_b   1.000
_cell.length_c   1.000
_cell.angle_alpha   90.00
_cell.angle_beta   90.00
_cell.angle_gamma   90.00
#
_symmetry.space_group_name_H-M   'P 1'
#
loop_
_entity.id
_entity.type
_entity.pdbx_description
1 polymer ?
#
loop_
_entity_poly.entity_id
_entity_poly.type
_entity_poly.pdbx_seq_one_letter_code
_entity_poly.pdbx_strand_id
1 'polypeptide(L)'
;MPKERVDVLAYKQGLFETREQAKRGVMAGLVVAVLNGERFDKPGEKIADDTELKLKGEKLKYVSRGGLKLEKALENFGISVEGKTTIDIGASTGGFTDVMLQNGAKLVYAVDVGTNQLAWKLRQDSRVVSMEQFNFRYAEKTDFEEEPSFASIDVSFISLSLILPALHRVLADQGQVVALIKPQFEAGREQIGKNGIIRDAKVHKNVIETVTEMAVAEGFSVLGLDFSPIQGGHGNIEFLAYLRKEEHASNQVVSEIEPLVEKAHREFKDE
;
A
#
# COMPACT_ATOMS: atom_id res chain seq x y z
N MET A 1 -33.60 31.36 -8.38
CA MET A 1 -33.11 30.38 -7.41
C MET A 1 -31.90 30.96 -6.72
N PRO A 2 -31.77 30.83 -5.41
CA PRO A 2 -30.56 31.21 -4.70
C PRO A 2 -29.36 30.48 -5.28
N LYS A 3 -28.16 31.09 -5.22
CA LYS A 3 -26.94 30.50 -5.73
C LYS A 3 -25.88 30.42 -4.63
N GLU A 4 -25.18 29.32 -4.54
CA GLU A 4 -24.09 29.12 -3.61
C GLU A 4 -22.79 28.78 -4.37
N ARG A 5 -21.65 29.04 -3.75
CA ARG A 5 -20.35 28.64 -4.29
C ARG A 5 -20.17 27.10 -4.22
N VAL A 6 -19.57 26.51 -5.24
CA VAL A 6 -19.36 25.06 -5.30
C VAL A 6 -18.55 24.55 -4.10
N ASP A 7 -17.48 25.25 -3.68
CA ASP A 7 -16.67 24.85 -2.53
C ASP A 7 -17.44 24.91 -1.20
N VAL A 8 -18.33 25.88 -1.06
CA VAL A 8 -19.18 26.02 0.12
C VAL A 8 -20.27 24.96 0.12
N LEU A 9 -20.91 24.73 -1.02
CA LEU A 9 -21.98 23.75 -1.15
C LEU A 9 -21.45 22.32 -0.93
N ALA A 10 -20.30 21.99 -1.51
CA ALA A 10 -19.62 20.70 -1.31
C ALA A 10 -19.27 20.44 0.17
N TYR A 11 -18.82 21.47 0.88
CA TYR A 11 -18.58 21.38 2.33
C TYR A 11 -19.89 21.20 3.12
N LYS A 12 -20.94 22.01 2.81
CA LYS A 12 -22.25 21.92 3.47
C LYS A 12 -22.92 20.55 3.28
N GLN A 13 -22.70 19.91 2.12
CA GLN A 13 -23.20 18.56 1.81
C GLN A 13 -22.34 17.45 2.40
N GLY A 14 -21.29 17.78 3.17
CA GLY A 14 -20.45 16.81 3.86
C GLY A 14 -19.50 16.00 2.95
N LEU A 15 -19.26 16.46 1.73
CA LEU A 15 -18.28 15.79 0.83
C LEU A 15 -16.84 15.94 1.32
N PHE A 16 -16.58 16.93 2.15
CA PHE A 16 -15.25 17.20 2.75
C PHE A 16 -15.41 17.64 4.21
N GLU A 17 -14.39 17.33 5.02
CA GLU A 17 -14.37 17.66 6.44
C GLU A 17 -14.16 19.17 6.71
N THR A 18 -13.51 19.87 5.78
CA THR A 18 -13.26 21.30 5.86
C THR A 18 -13.51 22.00 4.54
N ARG A 19 -13.83 23.31 4.61
CA ARG A 19 -14.03 24.14 3.41
C ARG A 19 -12.73 24.24 2.57
N GLU A 20 -11.56 24.24 3.21
CA GLU A 20 -10.27 24.29 2.49
C GLU A 20 -10.03 22.99 1.71
N GLN A 21 -10.40 21.83 2.26
CA GLN A 21 -10.40 20.56 1.53
C GLN A 21 -11.39 20.58 0.38
N ALA A 22 -12.60 21.10 0.58
CA ALA A 22 -13.60 21.25 -0.48
C ALA A 22 -13.05 22.11 -1.64
N LYS A 23 -12.42 23.24 -1.32
CA LYS A 23 -11.78 24.11 -2.32
C LYS A 23 -10.72 23.37 -3.13
N ARG A 24 -9.82 22.61 -2.48
CA ARG A 24 -8.81 21.80 -3.16
C ARG A 24 -9.42 20.67 -3.98
N GLY A 25 -10.46 20.01 -3.47
CA GLY A 25 -11.18 18.95 -4.16
C GLY A 25 -11.86 19.46 -5.44
N VAL A 26 -12.47 20.65 -5.41
CA VAL A 26 -13.03 21.30 -6.60
C VAL A 26 -11.92 21.63 -7.59
N MET A 27 -10.82 22.28 -7.15
CA MET A 27 -9.68 22.60 -8.03
C MET A 27 -9.07 21.34 -8.69
N ALA A 28 -9.07 20.21 -7.99
CA ALA A 28 -8.66 18.92 -8.52
C ALA A 28 -9.71 18.27 -9.45
N GLY A 29 -10.90 18.89 -9.60
CA GLY A 29 -11.97 18.38 -10.43
C GLY A 29 -12.62 17.10 -9.88
N LEU A 30 -12.59 16.93 -8.57
CA LEU A 30 -13.17 15.79 -7.88
C LEU A 30 -14.66 15.96 -7.56
N VAL A 31 -15.23 17.15 -7.78
CA VAL A 31 -16.64 17.46 -7.50
C VAL A 31 -17.44 17.50 -8.78
N VAL A 32 -18.53 16.72 -8.83
CA VAL A 32 -19.46 16.67 -9.97
C VAL A 32 -20.90 16.77 -9.50
N ALA A 33 -21.78 17.33 -10.34
CA ALA A 33 -23.22 17.31 -10.12
C ALA A 33 -23.78 15.89 -10.27
N VAL A 34 -24.67 15.48 -9.37
CA VAL A 34 -25.29 14.14 -9.40
C VAL A 34 -26.16 13.97 -10.63
N LEU A 35 -26.93 15.01 -11.00
CA LEU A 35 -27.95 14.96 -12.04
C LEU A 35 -27.39 14.73 -13.45
N ASN A 36 -26.31 15.42 -13.81
CA ASN A 36 -25.79 15.46 -15.18
C ASN A 36 -24.30 15.09 -15.29
N GLY A 37 -23.62 14.85 -14.16
CA GLY A 37 -22.18 14.55 -14.13
C GLY A 37 -21.30 15.74 -14.46
N GLU A 38 -21.84 16.98 -14.48
CA GLU A 38 -21.08 18.18 -14.74
C GLU A 38 -19.96 18.34 -13.72
N ARG A 39 -18.74 18.54 -14.21
CA ARG A 39 -17.54 18.67 -13.39
C ARG A 39 -17.28 20.14 -13.08
N PHE A 40 -16.98 20.41 -11.82
CA PHE A 40 -16.57 21.71 -11.35
C PHE A 40 -15.05 21.74 -11.08
N ASP A 41 -14.39 22.77 -11.58
CA ASP A 41 -12.94 23.01 -11.39
C ASP A 41 -12.64 24.38 -10.77
N LYS A 42 -13.65 25.23 -10.64
CA LYS A 42 -13.56 26.57 -10.05
C LYS A 42 -14.31 26.65 -8.72
N PRO A 43 -13.60 26.69 -7.57
CA PRO A 43 -14.22 26.67 -6.25
C PRO A 43 -15.23 27.82 -6.03
N GLY A 44 -14.95 28.97 -6.64
CA GLY A 44 -15.79 30.17 -6.53
C GLY A 44 -16.98 30.20 -7.48
N GLU A 45 -17.16 29.23 -8.34
CA GLU A 45 -18.30 29.13 -9.24
C GLU A 45 -19.59 29.06 -8.47
N LYS A 46 -20.60 29.84 -8.92
CA LYS A 46 -21.93 29.92 -8.27
C LYS A 46 -22.93 29.07 -9.03
N ILE A 47 -23.38 28.01 -8.40
CA ILE A 47 -24.41 27.09 -8.89
C ILE A 47 -25.69 27.23 -8.05
N ALA A 48 -26.80 26.65 -8.49
CA ALA A 48 -28.01 26.60 -7.71
C ALA A 48 -27.75 25.88 -6.38
N ASP A 49 -28.25 26.42 -5.27
CA ASP A 49 -27.97 25.91 -3.92
C ASP A 49 -28.62 24.56 -3.61
N ASP A 50 -29.60 24.17 -4.42
CA ASP A 50 -30.26 22.86 -4.42
C ASP A 50 -29.54 21.82 -5.31
N THR A 51 -28.40 22.19 -5.96
CA THR A 51 -27.61 21.27 -6.75
C THR A 51 -27.01 20.19 -5.86
N GLU A 52 -27.38 18.95 -6.09
CA GLU A 52 -26.77 17.83 -5.40
C GLU A 52 -25.41 17.50 -6.02
N LEU A 53 -24.37 17.47 -5.16
CA LEU A 53 -22.99 17.24 -5.54
C LEU A 53 -22.53 15.86 -5.06
N LYS A 54 -21.60 15.24 -5.80
CA LYS A 54 -20.89 14.04 -5.39
C LYS A 54 -19.42 14.13 -5.73
N LEU A 55 -18.61 13.31 -5.08
CA LEU A 55 -17.22 13.13 -5.48
C LEU A 55 -17.14 12.29 -6.75
N LYS A 56 -16.30 12.73 -7.68
CA LYS A 56 -15.96 11.97 -8.88
C LYS A 56 -15.08 10.79 -8.47
N GLY A 57 -15.58 9.61 -8.63
CA GLY A 57 -14.95 8.37 -8.17
C GLY A 57 -15.44 7.95 -6.77
N GLU A 58 -15.19 6.72 -6.42
CA GLU A 58 -15.48 6.23 -5.07
C GLU A 58 -14.59 6.94 -4.05
N LYS A 59 -15.16 7.23 -2.88
CA LYS A 59 -14.37 7.67 -1.73
C LYS A 59 -13.36 6.57 -1.44
N LEU A 60 -12.06 6.88 -1.52
CA LEU A 60 -11.03 5.90 -1.22
C LEU A 60 -11.27 5.32 0.18
N LYS A 61 -11.34 3.99 0.27
CA LYS A 61 -11.49 3.27 1.55
C LYS A 61 -10.34 3.58 2.50
N TYR A 62 -9.16 3.81 1.94
CA TYR A 62 -7.90 4.09 2.65
C TYR A 62 -7.31 5.44 2.18
N VAL A 63 -6.33 5.97 2.92
CA VAL A 63 -5.66 7.24 2.57
C VAL A 63 -4.96 7.22 1.21
N SER A 64 -4.70 6.03 0.66
CA SER A 64 -4.19 5.85 -0.70
C SER A 64 -4.68 4.54 -1.31
N ARG A 65 -4.66 4.45 -2.64
CA ARG A 65 -4.98 3.21 -3.38
C ARG A 65 -4.07 2.04 -3.00
N GLY A 66 -2.87 2.33 -2.50
CA GLY A 66 -1.93 1.31 -2.01
C GLY A 66 -2.54 0.39 -0.97
N GLY A 67 -3.45 0.89 -0.12
CA GLY A 67 -4.14 0.09 0.89
C GLY A 67 -4.85 -1.16 0.33
N LEU A 68 -5.37 -1.10 -0.90
CA LEU A 68 -6.03 -2.24 -1.54
C LEU A 68 -5.11 -3.46 -1.70
N LYS A 69 -3.80 -3.24 -1.79
CA LYS A 69 -2.81 -4.33 -1.90
C LYS A 69 -2.74 -5.14 -0.60
N LEU A 70 -2.59 -4.44 0.54
CA LEU A 70 -2.55 -5.11 1.84
C LEU A 70 -3.90 -5.71 2.21
N GLU A 71 -5.01 -5.02 1.92
CA GLU A 71 -6.36 -5.55 2.12
C GLU A 71 -6.52 -6.92 1.45
N LYS A 72 -6.21 -7.01 0.15
CA LYS A 72 -6.25 -8.28 -0.60
C LYS A 72 -5.38 -9.35 0.04
N ALA A 73 -4.16 -9.00 0.48
CA ALA A 73 -3.27 -9.96 1.12
C ALA A 73 -3.82 -10.48 2.45
N LEU A 74 -4.35 -9.61 3.31
CA LEU A 74 -4.95 -10.02 4.59
C LEU A 74 -6.14 -10.96 4.37
N GLU A 75 -7.01 -10.64 3.41
CA GLU A 75 -8.19 -11.45 3.07
C GLU A 75 -7.78 -12.81 2.48
N ASN A 76 -6.96 -12.82 1.43
CA ASN A 76 -6.63 -14.04 0.70
C ASN A 76 -5.75 -15.01 1.49
N PHE A 77 -4.86 -14.49 2.34
CA PHE A 77 -3.99 -15.32 3.19
C PHE A 77 -4.58 -15.60 4.57
N GLY A 78 -5.76 -15.06 4.89
CA GLY A 78 -6.41 -15.27 6.18
C GLY A 78 -5.62 -14.70 7.35
N ILE A 79 -4.96 -13.54 7.17
CA ILE A 79 -4.13 -12.92 8.19
C ILE A 79 -4.94 -11.92 9.00
N SER A 80 -4.90 -12.04 10.33
CA SER A 80 -5.43 -11.04 11.26
C SER A 80 -4.31 -10.20 11.86
N VAL A 81 -4.52 -8.89 11.89
CA VAL A 81 -3.65 -7.92 12.58
C VAL A 81 -4.29 -7.36 13.85
N GLU A 82 -5.49 -7.85 14.20
CA GLU A 82 -6.24 -7.41 15.37
C GLU A 82 -5.41 -7.58 16.67
N GLY A 83 -5.31 -6.52 17.45
CA GLY A 83 -4.57 -6.49 18.71
C GLY A 83 -3.04 -6.59 18.58
N LYS A 84 -2.49 -6.65 17.35
CA LYS A 84 -1.04 -6.79 17.12
C LYS A 84 -0.33 -5.45 17.11
N THR A 85 0.92 -5.47 17.56
CA THR A 85 1.92 -4.45 17.26
C THR A 85 2.52 -4.75 15.89
N THR A 86 2.52 -3.76 15.00
CA THR A 86 2.83 -3.94 13.57
C THR A 86 3.85 -2.91 13.09
N ILE A 87 4.56 -3.23 12.00
CA ILE A 87 5.44 -2.29 11.28
C ILE A 87 4.96 -2.16 9.82
N ASP A 88 4.87 -0.93 9.34
CA ASP A 88 4.67 -0.58 7.93
C ASP A 88 5.99 -0.04 7.36
N ILE A 89 6.70 -0.86 6.58
CA ILE A 89 8.01 -0.53 6.01
C ILE A 89 7.81 0.07 4.61
N GLY A 90 8.14 1.38 4.48
CA GLY A 90 7.82 2.16 3.30
C GLY A 90 6.40 2.74 3.38
N ALA A 91 6.04 3.31 4.53
CA ALA A 91 4.67 3.73 4.84
C ALA A 91 4.13 4.80 3.87
N SER A 92 4.98 5.69 3.35
CA SER A 92 4.59 6.75 2.42
C SER A 92 3.37 7.54 2.93
N THR A 93 2.28 7.63 2.17
CA THR A 93 1.02 8.28 2.58
C THR A 93 0.33 7.53 3.73
N GLY A 94 0.64 6.25 3.95
CA GLY A 94 0.09 5.42 5.01
C GLY A 94 -1.07 4.51 4.59
N GLY A 95 -1.10 4.11 3.32
CA GLY A 95 -2.14 3.20 2.83
C GLY A 95 -2.20 1.89 3.61
N PHE A 96 -1.07 1.26 3.85
CA PHE A 96 -0.97 0.02 4.63
C PHE A 96 -1.22 0.27 6.12
N THR A 97 -0.67 1.35 6.67
CA THR A 97 -0.95 1.79 8.04
C THR A 97 -2.45 1.93 8.29
N ASP A 98 -3.18 2.59 7.37
CA ASP A 98 -4.64 2.80 7.47
C ASP A 98 -5.40 1.45 7.42
N VAL A 99 -4.97 0.51 6.57
CA VAL A 99 -5.54 -0.85 6.53
C VAL A 99 -5.37 -1.55 7.87
N MET A 100 -4.15 -1.54 8.42
CA MET A 100 -3.87 -2.20 9.70
C MET A 100 -4.69 -1.61 10.86
N LEU A 101 -4.82 -0.29 10.92
CA LEU A 101 -5.63 0.40 11.93
C LEU A 101 -7.12 0.07 11.80
N GLN A 102 -7.66 0.04 10.57
CA GLN A 102 -9.06 -0.32 10.33
C GLN A 102 -9.34 -1.80 10.63
N ASN A 103 -8.33 -2.66 10.59
CA ASN A 103 -8.40 -4.08 10.96
C ASN A 103 -7.97 -4.34 12.42
N GLY A 104 -7.95 -3.31 13.27
CA GLY A 104 -7.82 -3.45 14.72
C GLY A 104 -6.39 -3.61 15.23
N ALA A 105 -5.36 -3.22 14.47
CA ALA A 105 -3.99 -3.20 14.99
C ALA A 105 -3.89 -2.35 16.27
N LYS A 106 -3.17 -2.86 17.27
CA LYS A 106 -2.94 -2.17 18.55
C LYS A 106 -2.01 -0.98 18.37
N LEU A 107 -0.94 -1.17 17.61
CA LEU A 107 0.11 -0.18 17.37
C LEU A 107 0.70 -0.38 15.97
N VAL A 108 0.97 0.70 15.27
CA VAL A 108 1.62 0.69 13.96
C VAL A 108 2.84 1.61 13.98
N TYR A 109 4.02 1.04 13.78
CA TYR A 109 5.22 1.81 13.47
C TYR A 109 5.24 2.09 11.96
N ALA A 110 4.93 3.32 11.58
CA ALA A 110 4.95 3.76 10.18
C ALA A 110 6.34 4.29 9.82
N VAL A 111 7.11 3.45 9.13
CA VAL A 111 8.55 3.69 8.85
C VAL A 111 8.74 4.13 7.41
N ASP A 112 9.42 5.25 7.20
CA ASP A 112 9.77 5.76 5.87
C ASP A 112 11.09 6.52 5.87
N VAL A 113 11.83 6.45 4.75
CA VAL A 113 13.05 7.25 4.55
C VAL A 113 12.73 8.71 4.22
N GLY A 114 11.53 8.99 3.75
CA GLY A 114 11.04 10.33 3.42
C GLY A 114 10.59 11.13 4.63
N THR A 115 10.09 12.34 4.37
CA THR A 115 9.55 13.25 5.38
C THR A 115 8.20 13.78 4.98
N ASN A 116 7.33 14.04 5.95
CA ASN A 116 6.02 14.66 5.77
C ASN A 116 5.11 13.96 4.73
N GLN A 117 5.28 12.65 4.53
CA GLN A 117 4.48 11.88 3.58
C GLN A 117 3.22 11.29 4.19
N LEU A 118 3.30 10.85 5.46
CA LEU A 118 2.18 10.22 6.16
C LEU A 118 0.99 11.17 6.26
N ALA A 119 -0.20 10.69 5.91
CA ALA A 119 -1.44 11.46 5.97
C ALA A 119 -1.70 12.00 7.38
N TRP A 120 -2.17 13.24 7.48
CA TRP A 120 -2.33 13.95 8.74
C TRP A 120 -3.22 13.20 9.74
N LYS A 121 -4.32 12.61 9.27
CA LYS A 121 -5.21 11.82 10.15
C LYS A 121 -4.49 10.64 10.82
N LEU A 122 -3.51 10.03 10.16
CA LEU A 122 -2.72 8.93 10.71
C LEU A 122 -1.66 9.41 11.70
N ARG A 123 -1.08 10.58 11.45
CA ARG A 123 -0.13 11.22 12.40
C ARG A 123 -0.80 11.58 13.73
N GLN A 124 -2.11 11.84 13.72
CA GLN A 124 -2.87 12.18 14.91
C GLN A 124 -3.45 10.95 15.64
N ASP A 125 -3.40 9.77 15.04
CA ASP A 125 -3.88 8.54 15.68
C ASP A 125 -2.87 8.09 16.75
N SER A 126 -3.32 7.97 17.98
CA SER A 126 -2.47 7.56 19.12
C SER A 126 -1.88 6.15 18.99
N ARG A 127 -2.39 5.35 18.06
CA ARG A 127 -1.88 4.02 17.72
C ARG A 127 -0.77 4.05 16.67
N VAL A 128 -0.38 5.22 16.17
CA VAL A 128 0.63 5.35 15.12
C VAL A 128 1.87 6.03 15.68
N VAL A 129 3.02 5.38 15.51
CA VAL A 129 4.33 5.96 15.72
C VAL A 129 4.95 6.26 14.34
N SER A 130 5.01 7.53 13.97
CA SER A 130 5.63 7.95 12.70
C SER A 130 7.15 8.01 12.83
N MET A 131 7.83 7.13 12.09
CA MET A 131 9.30 7.04 12.05
C MET A 131 9.80 7.49 10.67
N GLU A 132 9.94 8.80 10.51
CA GLU A 132 10.43 9.41 9.27
C GLU A 132 11.95 9.53 9.25
N GLN A 133 12.53 9.67 8.04
CA GLN A 133 13.98 9.66 7.82
C GLN A 133 14.67 8.45 8.44
N PHE A 134 13.95 7.35 8.56
CA PHE A 134 14.41 6.11 9.15
C PHE A 134 14.74 5.09 8.06
N ASN A 135 16.01 4.73 7.93
CA ASN A 135 16.44 3.70 6.99
C ASN A 135 16.34 2.31 7.64
N PHE A 136 15.31 1.58 7.30
CA PHE A 136 14.99 0.29 7.90
C PHE A 136 16.09 -0.78 7.75
N ARG A 137 17.02 -0.64 6.79
CA ARG A 137 18.18 -1.54 6.66
C ARG A 137 19.02 -1.64 7.93
N TYR A 138 19.01 -0.59 8.74
CA TYR A 138 19.79 -0.47 9.97
C TYR A 138 18.93 -0.58 11.24
N ALA A 139 17.69 -1.02 11.10
CA ALA A 139 16.78 -1.18 12.24
C ALA A 139 17.29 -2.23 13.22
N GLU A 140 17.19 -1.90 14.50
CA GLU A 140 17.52 -2.76 15.64
C GLU A 140 16.30 -2.89 16.57
N LYS A 141 16.27 -3.93 17.41
CA LYS A 141 15.16 -4.14 18.35
C LYS A 141 14.91 -2.96 19.29
N THR A 142 15.97 -2.24 19.63
CA THR A 142 15.93 -1.08 20.51
C THR A 142 15.26 0.16 19.91
N ASP A 143 15.01 0.17 18.60
CA ASP A 143 14.29 1.25 17.93
C ASP A 143 12.76 1.16 18.16
N PHE A 144 12.29 0.04 18.70
CA PHE A 144 10.87 -0.26 18.89
C PHE A 144 10.57 -0.53 20.36
N GLU A 145 9.64 0.23 20.94
CA GLU A 145 9.26 0.03 22.36
C GLU A 145 8.53 -1.30 22.59
N GLU A 146 7.70 -1.71 21.61
CA GLU A 146 7.02 -3.01 21.60
C GLU A 146 7.50 -3.84 20.42
N GLU A 147 7.80 -5.11 20.67
CA GLU A 147 8.23 -6.04 19.63
C GLU A 147 7.09 -6.30 18.63
N PRO A 148 7.27 -6.01 17.33
CA PRO A 148 6.23 -6.21 16.35
C PRO A 148 6.09 -7.68 15.97
N SER A 149 4.84 -8.13 15.81
CA SER A 149 4.50 -9.49 15.40
C SER A 149 3.90 -9.60 13.99
N PHE A 150 3.71 -8.46 13.34
CA PHE A 150 3.33 -8.37 11.94
C PHE A 150 4.09 -7.23 11.26
N ALA A 151 4.49 -7.45 10.00
CA ALA A 151 5.11 -6.43 9.17
C ALA A 151 4.47 -6.39 7.78
N SER A 152 4.33 -5.19 7.22
CA SER A 152 4.07 -4.97 5.80
C SER A 152 5.25 -4.27 5.14
N ILE A 153 5.55 -4.61 3.88
CA ILE A 153 6.68 -4.04 3.13
C ILE A 153 6.19 -3.57 1.76
N ASP A 154 6.24 -2.26 1.54
CA ASP A 154 5.98 -1.62 0.24
C ASP A 154 7.07 -0.58 -0.06
N VAL A 155 8.27 -1.05 -0.35
CA VAL A 155 9.45 -0.21 -0.64
C VAL A 155 9.65 -0.02 -2.14
N SER A 156 10.30 1.08 -2.52
CA SER A 156 10.65 1.40 -3.91
C SER A 156 12.13 1.73 -4.04
N PHE A 157 12.70 1.40 -5.21
CA PHE A 157 14.10 1.64 -5.54
C PHE A 157 15.12 0.89 -4.67
N ILE A 158 14.69 -0.20 -4.03
CA ILE A 158 15.50 -1.04 -3.17
C ILE A 158 14.99 -2.49 -3.25
N SER A 159 15.91 -3.45 -3.20
CA SER A 159 15.56 -4.88 -3.14
C SER A 159 15.16 -5.30 -1.73
N LEU A 160 14.25 -6.24 -1.63
CA LEU A 160 13.86 -6.91 -0.37
C LEU A 160 15.06 -7.58 0.32
N SER A 161 16.11 -7.98 -0.44
CA SER A 161 17.35 -8.53 0.12
C SER A 161 18.03 -7.63 1.14
N LEU A 162 17.80 -6.32 1.04
CA LEU A 162 18.36 -5.34 1.97
C LEU A 162 17.46 -5.04 3.16
N ILE A 163 16.19 -5.45 3.11
CA ILE A 163 15.18 -5.19 4.15
C ILE A 163 15.00 -6.42 5.05
N LEU A 164 14.93 -7.62 4.47
CA LEU A 164 14.63 -8.85 5.21
C LEU A 164 15.63 -9.16 6.34
N PRO A 165 16.95 -8.95 6.21
CA PRO A 165 17.87 -9.18 7.32
C PRO A 165 17.58 -8.30 8.55
N ALA A 166 17.26 -7.01 8.34
CA ALA A 166 16.86 -6.12 9.42
C ALA A 166 15.50 -6.52 10.00
N LEU A 167 14.54 -6.89 9.16
CA LEU A 167 13.24 -7.35 9.63
C LEU A 167 13.36 -8.62 10.48
N HIS A 168 14.23 -9.57 10.09
CA HIS A 168 14.47 -10.78 10.88
C HIS A 168 14.97 -10.47 12.30
N ARG A 169 15.81 -9.40 12.45
CA ARG A 169 16.29 -8.99 13.78
C ARG A 169 15.20 -8.42 14.66
N VAL A 170 14.26 -7.64 14.09
CA VAL A 170 13.29 -6.86 14.87
C VAL A 170 11.93 -7.53 15.04
N LEU A 171 11.56 -8.44 14.15
CA LEU A 171 10.27 -9.13 14.17
C LEU A 171 10.28 -10.25 15.23
N ALA A 172 9.17 -10.40 15.96
CA ALA A 172 8.97 -11.51 16.88
C ALA A 172 9.07 -12.87 16.16
N ASP A 173 9.43 -13.91 16.90
CA ASP A 173 9.40 -15.28 16.39
C ASP A 173 7.97 -15.66 15.99
N GLN A 174 7.80 -16.39 14.91
CA GLN A 174 6.52 -16.68 14.26
C GLN A 174 5.80 -15.40 13.72
N GLY A 175 6.46 -14.25 13.74
CA GLY A 175 5.94 -13.01 13.17
C GLY A 175 5.63 -13.15 11.68
N GLN A 176 4.51 -12.57 11.28
CA GLN A 176 3.97 -12.66 9.92
C GLN A 176 4.35 -11.43 9.11
N VAL A 177 4.54 -11.61 7.82
CA VAL A 177 4.96 -10.54 6.90
C VAL A 177 4.13 -10.61 5.63
N VAL A 178 3.65 -9.45 5.16
CA VAL A 178 3.19 -9.27 3.78
C VAL A 178 4.20 -8.37 3.07
N ALA A 179 4.88 -8.91 2.07
CA ALA A 179 5.86 -8.17 1.28
C ALA A 179 5.39 -7.99 -0.17
N LEU A 180 5.49 -6.77 -0.68
CA LEU A 180 5.37 -6.53 -2.12
C LEU A 180 6.67 -6.90 -2.82
N ILE A 181 6.55 -7.81 -3.79
CA ILE A 181 7.61 -8.10 -4.75
C ILE A 181 7.37 -7.20 -5.96
N LYS A 182 8.29 -6.30 -6.20
CA LYS A 182 8.25 -5.35 -7.32
C LYS A 182 9.33 -5.73 -8.33
N PRO A 183 8.98 -6.42 -9.41
CA PRO A 183 9.98 -6.93 -10.36
C PRO A 183 10.93 -5.86 -10.87
N GLN A 184 10.45 -4.63 -11.08
CA GLN A 184 11.26 -3.50 -11.53
C GLN A 184 12.37 -3.06 -10.56
N PHE A 185 12.35 -3.53 -9.31
CA PHE A 185 13.39 -3.24 -8.30
C PHE A 185 14.17 -4.48 -7.88
N GLU A 186 13.77 -5.66 -8.34
CA GLU A 186 14.42 -6.95 -8.04
C GLU A 186 15.18 -7.52 -9.23
N ALA A 187 14.72 -7.25 -10.46
CA ALA A 187 15.37 -7.74 -11.68
C ALA A 187 16.69 -7.02 -11.99
N GLY A 188 17.56 -7.66 -12.75
CA GLY A 188 18.76 -7.05 -13.31
C GLY A 188 18.42 -5.91 -14.27
N ARG A 189 19.29 -4.90 -14.35
CA ARG A 189 19.06 -3.70 -15.18
C ARG A 189 18.81 -4.02 -16.65
N GLU A 190 19.41 -5.08 -17.17
CA GLU A 190 19.27 -5.57 -18.54
C GLU A 190 17.88 -6.15 -18.84
N GLN A 191 17.13 -6.53 -17.79
CA GLN A 191 15.77 -7.10 -17.90
C GLN A 191 14.68 -6.04 -17.79
N ILE A 192 15.07 -4.82 -17.42
CA ILE A 192 14.14 -3.71 -17.25
C ILE A 192 13.91 -3.03 -18.61
N GLY A 193 12.67 -3.07 -19.07
CA GLY A 193 12.29 -2.48 -20.35
C GLY A 193 12.22 -0.95 -20.32
N LYS A 194 11.81 -0.39 -21.45
CA LYS A 194 11.62 1.06 -21.60
C LYS A 194 10.68 1.59 -20.52
N ASN A 195 11.01 2.74 -19.93
CA ASN A 195 10.28 3.42 -18.85
C ASN A 195 10.23 2.64 -17.52
N GLY A 196 11.15 1.69 -17.28
CA GLY A 196 11.18 0.93 -16.04
C GLY A 196 10.08 -0.13 -15.91
N ILE A 197 9.55 -0.62 -17.05
CA ILE A 197 8.44 -1.59 -17.04
C ILE A 197 8.97 -2.97 -17.42
N ILE A 198 8.61 -3.98 -16.63
CA ILE A 198 8.84 -5.40 -16.94
C ILE A 198 7.53 -5.98 -17.48
N ARG A 199 7.59 -6.57 -18.69
CA ARG A 199 6.44 -7.19 -19.36
C ARG A 199 6.61 -8.68 -19.62
N ASP A 200 7.84 -9.19 -19.50
CA ASP A 200 8.14 -10.59 -19.75
C ASP A 200 7.74 -11.46 -18.56
N ALA A 201 6.81 -12.38 -18.78
CA ALA A 201 6.35 -13.33 -17.77
C ALA A 201 7.50 -14.21 -17.22
N LYS A 202 8.52 -14.52 -18.02
CA LYS A 202 9.67 -15.27 -17.56
C LYS A 202 10.51 -14.49 -16.57
N VAL A 203 10.63 -13.16 -16.77
CA VAL A 203 11.33 -12.28 -15.83
C VAL A 203 10.55 -12.21 -14.51
N HIS A 204 9.22 -12.08 -14.56
CA HIS A 204 8.37 -12.11 -13.37
C HIS A 204 8.55 -13.42 -12.59
N LYS A 205 8.50 -14.57 -13.27
CA LYS A 205 8.73 -15.88 -12.65
C LYS A 205 10.09 -15.95 -11.96
N ASN A 206 11.17 -15.63 -12.66
CA ASN A 206 12.53 -15.66 -12.13
C ASN A 206 12.70 -14.74 -10.92
N VAL A 207 12.09 -13.54 -10.96
CA VAL A 207 12.14 -12.61 -9.83
C VAL A 207 11.45 -13.20 -8.60
N ILE A 208 10.26 -13.78 -8.77
CA ILE A 208 9.52 -14.38 -7.65
C ILE A 208 10.31 -15.58 -7.07
N GLU A 209 10.87 -16.45 -7.93
CA GLU A 209 11.73 -17.57 -7.51
C GLU A 209 12.92 -17.05 -6.69
N THR A 210 13.67 -16.08 -7.22
CA THR A 210 14.84 -15.49 -6.54
C THR A 210 14.47 -14.87 -5.19
N VAL A 211 13.39 -14.07 -5.14
CA VAL A 211 12.95 -13.41 -3.90
C VAL A 211 12.49 -14.42 -2.86
N THR A 212 11.77 -15.47 -3.25
CA THR A 212 11.30 -16.50 -2.33
C THR A 212 12.45 -17.35 -1.79
N GLU A 213 13.43 -17.70 -2.62
CA GLU A 213 14.68 -18.38 -2.18
C GLU A 213 15.46 -17.53 -1.18
N MET A 214 15.61 -16.25 -1.47
CA MET A 214 16.26 -15.29 -0.59
C MET A 214 15.51 -15.15 0.75
N ALA A 215 14.18 -15.09 0.74
CA ALA A 215 13.38 -15.02 1.96
C ALA A 215 13.62 -16.27 2.85
N VAL A 216 13.68 -17.46 2.26
CA VAL A 216 13.98 -18.69 2.99
C VAL A 216 15.41 -18.66 3.58
N ALA A 217 16.39 -18.19 2.82
CA ALA A 217 17.76 -18.05 3.30
C ALA A 217 17.87 -17.08 4.50
N GLU A 218 17.00 -16.07 4.56
CA GLU A 218 16.91 -15.11 5.66
C GLU A 218 16.02 -15.57 6.83
N GLY A 219 15.57 -16.84 6.83
CA GLY A 219 14.78 -17.42 7.94
C GLY A 219 13.27 -17.10 7.87
N PHE A 220 12.75 -16.83 6.68
CA PHE A 220 11.33 -16.65 6.45
C PHE A 220 10.75 -17.77 5.59
N SER A 221 9.80 -18.53 6.12
CA SER A 221 8.99 -19.44 5.28
C SER A 221 8.08 -18.65 4.37
N VAL A 222 7.92 -19.11 3.12
CA VAL A 222 6.97 -18.57 2.14
C VAL A 222 5.70 -19.42 2.18
N LEU A 223 4.61 -18.83 2.66
CA LEU A 223 3.35 -19.53 2.94
C LEU A 223 2.25 -19.24 1.91
N GLY A 224 2.39 -18.16 1.13
CA GLY A 224 1.41 -17.77 0.13
C GLY A 224 1.98 -16.77 -0.86
N LEU A 225 1.46 -16.81 -2.07
CA LEU A 225 1.75 -15.88 -3.14
C LEU A 225 0.45 -15.42 -3.81
N ASP A 226 0.37 -14.15 -4.16
CA ASP A 226 -0.70 -13.58 -4.97
C ASP A 226 -0.14 -12.40 -5.79
N PHE A 227 -0.96 -11.77 -6.61
CA PHE A 227 -0.60 -10.53 -7.29
C PHE A 227 -1.42 -9.36 -6.75
N SER A 228 -0.86 -8.17 -6.83
CA SER A 228 -1.52 -6.93 -6.43
C SER A 228 -2.82 -6.72 -7.22
N PRO A 229 -3.92 -6.24 -6.59
CA PRO A 229 -5.16 -5.94 -7.30
C PRO A 229 -5.07 -4.70 -8.18
N ILE A 230 -3.98 -3.94 -8.05
CA ILE A 230 -3.71 -2.73 -8.83
C ILE A 230 -2.28 -2.76 -9.34
N GLN A 231 -2.06 -2.23 -10.52
CA GLN A 231 -0.71 -2.07 -11.05
C GLN A 231 0.07 -1.00 -10.28
N GLY A 232 1.37 -1.22 -10.16
CA GLY A 232 2.31 -0.26 -9.62
C GLY A 232 2.63 0.88 -10.58
N GLY A 233 3.68 1.64 -10.27
CA GLY A 233 4.12 2.75 -11.12
C GLY A 233 4.34 2.33 -12.58
N HIS A 234 3.87 3.15 -13.50
CA HIS A 234 3.96 2.95 -14.95
C HIS A 234 3.30 1.67 -15.49
N GLY A 235 2.43 1.00 -14.70
CA GLY A 235 1.74 -0.20 -15.14
C GLY A 235 2.51 -1.50 -14.87
N ASN A 236 3.46 -1.51 -13.94
CA ASN A 236 4.13 -2.73 -13.51
C ASN A 236 3.17 -3.66 -12.75
N ILE A 237 3.21 -4.94 -13.07
CA ILE A 237 2.58 -5.98 -12.25
C ILE A 237 3.44 -6.20 -11.01
N GLU A 238 2.83 -6.15 -9.85
CA GLU A 238 3.47 -6.37 -8.56
C GLU A 238 2.86 -7.60 -7.88
N PHE A 239 3.67 -8.32 -7.09
CA PHE A 239 3.23 -9.55 -6.45
C PHE A 239 3.23 -9.39 -4.93
N LEU A 240 2.44 -10.22 -4.26
CA LEU A 240 2.28 -10.26 -2.81
C LEU A 240 2.85 -11.57 -2.30
N ALA A 241 3.75 -11.51 -1.34
CA ALA A 241 4.28 -12.68 -0.64
C ALA A 241 3.85 -12.66 0.83
N TYR A 242 3.28 -13.76 1.28
CA TYR A 242 3.04 -14.03 2.69
C TYR A 242 4.19 -14.83 3.26
N LEU A 243 4.91 -14.23 4.20
CA LEU A 243 6.07 -14.81 4.85
C LEU A 243 5.83 -14.97 6.36
N ARG A 244 6.55 -15.90 6.98
CA ARG A 244 6.57 -16.06 8.43
C ARG A 244 7.98 -16.37 8.92
N LYS A 245 8.45 -15.67 9.94
CA LYS A 245 9.74 -15.95 10.57
C LYS A 245 9.70 -17.29 11.27
N GLU A 246 10.57 -18.21 10.85
CA GLU A 246 10.64 -19.58 11.37
C GLU A 246 12.07 -20.06 11.50
N GLU A 247 12.36 -20.89 12.50
CA GLU A 247 13.69 -21.48 12.70
C GLU A 247 14.08 -22.40 11.52
N HIS A 248 13.11 -23.14 10.96
CA HIS A 248 13.28 -24.02 9.80
C HIS A 248 12.45 -23.50 8.63
N ALA A 249 12.92 -22.42 8.03
CA ALA A 249 12.22 -21.77 6.93
C ALA A 249 12.17 -22.64 5.67
N SER A 250 11.03 -22.61 4.98
CA SER A 250 10.79 -23.35 3.74
C SER A 250 9.89 -22.58 2.77
N ASN A 251 10.02 -22.86 1.47
CA ASN A 251 9.09 -22.37 0.48
C ASN A 251 8.01 -23.43 0.21
N GLN A 252 6.77 -23.16 0.64
CA GLN A 252 5.64 -24.09 0.53
C GLN A 252 4.83 -23.90 -0.75
N VAL A 253 5.16 -22.90 -1.58
CA VAL A 253 4.35 -22.46 -2.72
C VAL A 253 5.11 -22.41 -4.04
N VAL A 254 6.22 -23.13 -4.15
CA VAL A 254 7.07 -23.17 -5.36
C VAL A 254 6.26 -23.53 -6.62
N SER A 255 5.35 -24.50 -6.53
CA SER A 255 4.51 -24.94 -7.64
C SER A 255 3.45 -23.92 -8.07
N GLU A 256 3.21 -22.91 -7.26
CA GLU A 256 2.18 -21.89 -7.52
C GLU A 256 2.71 -20.70 -8.34
N ILE A 257 4.05 -20.56 -8.44
CA ILE A 257 4.68 -19.37 -9.06
C ILE A 257 4.29 -19.21 -10.52
N GLU A 258 4.40 -20.25 -11.32
CA GLU A 258 4.09 -20.19 -12.75
C GLU A 258 2.60 -19.93 -13.02
N PRO A 259 1.64 -20.66 -12.40
CA PRO A 259 0.22 -20.37 -12.51
C PRO A 259 -0.16 -18.95 -12.06
N LEU A 260 0.51 -18.44 -11.00
CA LEU A 260 0.29 -17.10 -10.49
C LEU A 260 0.67 -16.02 -11.53
N VAL A 261 1.86 -16.16 -12.12
CA VAL A 261 2.34 -15.22 -13.15
C VAL A 261 1.42 -15.23 -14.36
N GLU A 262 0.99 -16.41 -14.83
CA GLU A 262 0.03 -16.51 -15.93
C GLU A 262 -1.31 -15.84 -15.60
N LYS A 263 -1.81 -16.03 -14.38
CA LYS A 263 -3.07 -15.41 -13.93
C LYS A 263 -2.95 -13.89 -13.90
N ALA A 264 -1.88 -13.36 -13.31
CA ALA A 264 -1.62 -11.92 -13.24
C ALA A 264 -1.52 -11.29 -14.64
N HIS A 265 -0.83 -11.95 -15.58
CA HIS A 265 -0.74 -11.47 -16.95
C HIS A 265 -2.07 -11.51 -17.71
N ARG A 266 -2.96 -12.43 -17.40
CA ARG A 266 -4.32 -12.44 -17.99
C ARG A 266 -5.16 -11.30 -17.45
N GLU A 267 -5.13 -11.08 -16.13
CA GLU A 267 -5.91 -10.03 -15.47
C GLU A 267 -5.59 -8.63 -16.02
N PHE A 268 -4.30 -8.35 -16.25
CA PHE A 268 -3.84 -7.03 -16.69
C PHE A 268 -3.60 -6.91 -18.20
N LYS A 269 -4.03 -7.88 -19.03
CA LYS A 269 -3.96 -7.77 -20.49
C LYS A 269 -5.09 -6.96 -21.10
N ASP A 270 -6.21 -6.85 -20.41
CA ASP A 270 -7.45 -6.24 -20.89
C ASP A 270 -7.62 -4.78 -20.42
N GLU A 271 -6.58 -4.22 -19.77
CA GLU A 271 -6.48 -2.79 -19.42
C GLU A 271 -5.47 -2.06 -20.33
#